data_eebee208870d6ef0ad48e9023754fddd
#
_entry.id   eebee208870d6ef0ad48e9023754fddd
#
_cell.length_a   1.000
_cell.length_b   1.000
_cell.length_c   1.000
_cell.angle_alpha   90.00
_cell.angle_beta   90.00
_cell.angle_gamma   90.00
#
_symmetry.space_group_name_H-M   'P 1'
#
loop_
_entity.id
_entity.type
_entity.pdbx_description
1 polymer ?
#
loop_
_entity_poly.entity_id
_entity_poly.type
_entity_poly.pdbx_seq_one_letter_code
_entity_poly.pdbx_strand_id
1 'polypeptide(L)'
;MPHQDPEIYHTTPTPHCPNSTLPVLVYRNVLPSPITVDSITEFFAQNEWHKGGVFKHYPTAHFHSNTHECYAVLSGETEWYLIRRTTSQCVVPLTIKIAGSLYGVGTLDSPSTSPGVTFSLSAGDIAVHAAGVAHRNVASSPDYEYVGVYPKGSPKWDNNFCRTDCDTTREITAKTEGVPVPEFDPVYGRGGPLVRLWSGGQK
;
A
#
# COMPACT_ATOMS: atom_id res chain seq x y z
N MET A 1 18.17 -14.62 10.61
CA MET A 1 16.87 -15.19 11.02
C MET A 1 16.40 -16.11 9.91
N PRO A 2 15.65 -17.20 10.17
CA PRO A 2 15.07 -17.99 9.10
C PRO A 2 14.16 -17.10 8.25
N HIS A 3 14.19 -17.30 6.93
CA HIS A 3 13.31 -16.61 5.99
C HIS A 3 11.85 -16.93 6.37
N GLN A 4 11.10 -15.91 6.76
CA GLN A 4 9.66 -16.00 6.95
C GLN A 4 9.00 -15.46 5.70
N ASP A 5 8.17 -16.28 5.04
CA ASP A 5 7.39 -15.81 3.89
C ASP A 5 6.36 -14.74 4.33
N PRO A 6 6.16 -13.69 3.54
CA PRO A 6 5.14 -12.68 3.84
C PRO A 6 3.73 -13.24 3.67
N GLU A 7 2.79 -12.67 4.39
CA GLU A 7 1.37 -12.78 4.06
C GLU A 7 1.11 -12.06 2.73
N ILE A 8 0.23 -12.65 1.89
CA ILE A 8 -0.02 -12.18 0.54
C ILE A 8 -1.48 -11.74 0.42
N TYR A 9 -1.70 -10.50 0.00
CA TYR A 9 -3.03 -9.94 -0.21
C TYR A 9 -3.17 -9.41 -1.63
N HIS A 10 -4.24 -9.83 -2.33
CA HIS A 10 -4.53 -9.40 -3.68
C HIS A 10 -5.60 -8.32 -3.70
N THR A 11 -5.35 -7.28 -4.49
CA THR A 11 -6.31 -6.24 -4.84
C THR A 11 -6.74 -6.39 -6.29
N THR A 12 -7.78 -5.67 -6.69
CA THR A 12 -8.24 -5.67 -8.07
C THR A 12 -8.59 -4.24 -8.50
N PRO A 13 -8.36 -3.87 -9.77
CA PRO A 13 -8.75 -2.57 -10.30
C PRO A 13 -10.21 -2.24 -10.05
N THR A 14 -10.47 -0.96 -9.80
CA THR A 14 -11.82 -0.39 -9.71
C THR A 14 -11.96 0.76 -10.72
N PRO A 15 -13.17 1.27 -11.00
CA PRO A 15 -13.33 2.43 -11.87
C PRO A 15 -12.55 3.68 -11.48
N HIS A 16 -12.11 3.79 -10.22
CA HIS A 16 -11.47 4.98 -9.65
C HIS A 16 -10.12 4.73 -8.99
N CYS A 17 -9.69 3.48 -8.95
CA CYS A 17 -8.39 3.08 -8.40
C CYS A 17 -7.75 2.05 -9.30
N PRO A 18 -6.53 2.27 -9.77
CA PRO A 18 -5.80 1.29 -10.59
C PRO A 18 -5.71 -0.05 -9.90
N ASN A 19 -5.41 -0.07 -8.64
CA ASN A 19 -4.98 -1.24 -7.88
C ASN A 19 -4.07 -2.16 -8.72
N SER A 20 -2.96 -2.54 -8.18
CA SER A 20 -2.00 -3.37 -8.90
C SER A 20 -2.44 -4.83 -8.95
N THR A 21 -2.03 -5.54 -9.99
CA THR A 21 -2.05 -7.01 -10.02
C THR A 21 -0.96 -7.62 -9.15
N LEU A 22 0.06 -6.83 -8.81
CA LEU A 22 1.10 -7.23 -7.86
C LEU A 22 0.51 -7.27 -6.44
N PRO A 23 0.73 -8.36 -5.68
CA PRO A 23 0.14 -8.50 -4.36
C PRO A 23 0.76 -7.52 -3.35
N VAL A 24 -0.02 -7.14 -2.35
CA VAL A 24 0.49 -6.53 -1.12
C VAL A 24 1.14 -7.61 -0.27
N LEU A 25 2.29 -7.30 0.30
CA LEU A 25 3.08 -8.23 1.10
C LEU A 25 3.21 -7.69 2.53
N VAL A 26 2.85 -8.51 3.52
CA VAL A 26 2.97 -8.15 4.92
C VAL A 26 3.98 -9.07 5.59
N TYR A 27 5.04 -8.49 6.15
CA TYR A 27 6.07 -9.20 6.90
C TYR A 27 5.89 -8.91 8.38
N ARG A 28 5.78 -9.96 9.19
CA ARG A 28 5.49 -9.85 10.61
C ARG A 28 6.76 -9.82 11.45
N ASN A 29 6.83 -8.82 12.35
CA ASN A 29 7.87 -8.67 13.35
C ASN A 29 9.30 -8.80 12.79
N VAL A 30 9.57 -8.05 11.70
CA VAL A 30 10.84 -8.10 10.97
C VAL A 30 11.77 -6.92 11.27
N LEU A 31 11.27 -5.87 11.89
CA LEU A 31 12.09 -4.69 12.19
C LEU A 31 13.10 -4.99 13.33
N PRO A 32 14.28 -4.35 13.28
CA PRO A 32 15.31 -4.57 14.31
C PRO A 32 14.91 -3.95 15.66
N SER A 33 15.35 -4.57 16.74
CA SER A 33 15.20 -4.02 18.09
C SER A 33 16.48 -3.30 18.53
N PRO A 34 16.40 -2.11 19.17
CA PRO A 34 15.17 -1.34 19.44
C PRO A 34 14.57 -0.74 18.15
N ILE A 35 13.23 -0.70 18.10
CA ILE A 35 12.52 -0.09 16.96
C ILE A 35 12.59 1.43 17.11
N THR A 36 13.39 2.08 16.27
CA THR A 36 13.57 3.53 16.22
C THR A 36 13.58 3.99 14.76
N VAL A 37 13.38 5.28 14.53
CA VAL A 37 13.48 5.84 13.17
C VAL A 37 14.85 5.56 12.55
N ASP A 38 15.91 5.64 13.34
CA ASP A 38 17.29 5.43 12.86
C ASP A 38 17.50 3.93 12.52
N SER A 39 17.14 3.01 13.42
CA SER A 39 17.28 1.58 13.16
C SER A 39 16.47 1.10 11.96
N ILE A 40 15.25 1.63 11.78
CA ILE A 40 14.40 1.39 10.60
C ILE A 40 15.11 1.92 9.35
N THR A 41 15.61 3.16 9.40
CA THR A 41 16.29 3.78 8.24
C THR A 41 17.51 3.00 7.81
N GLU A 42 18.34 2.58 8.75
CA GLU A 42 19.54 1.77 8.48
C GLU A 42 19.18 0.38 7.95
N PHE A 43 18.15 -0.27 8.51
CA PHE A 43 17.68 -1.57 8.06
C PHE A 43 17.24 -1.55 6.59
N PHE A 44 16.46 -0.58 6.19
CA PHE A 44 15.99 -0.47 4.81
C PHE A 44 17.09 0.00 3.84
N ALA A 45 17.99 0.85 4.29
CA ALA A 45 19.10 1.33 3.46
C ALA A 45 20.03 0.19 2.97
N GLN A 46 20.19 -0.87 3.76
CA GLN A 46 20.95 -2.06 3.39
C GLN A 46 20.34 -2.79 2.18
N ASN A 47 19.05 -2.62 1.96
CA ASN A 47 18.29 -3.24 0.89
C ASN A 47 17.83 -2.22 -0.17
N GLU A 48 18.54 -1.08 -0.29
CA GLU A 48 18.26 -0.07 -1.31
C GLU A 48 16.83 0.55 -1.22
N TRP A 49 16.28 0.63 0.02
CA TRP A 49 15.05 1.36 0.30
C TRP A 49 15.35 2.56 1.19
N HIS A 50 14.72 3.70 0.92
CA HIS A 50 15.02 4.96 1.59
C HIS A 50 13.80 5.56 2.28
N LYS A 51 14.05 6.14 3.47
CA LYS A 51 13.04 6.84 4.23
C LYS A 51 12.49 8.04 3.48
N GLY A 52 11.17 8.11 3.34
CA GLY A 52 10.44 9.27 2.86
C GLY A 52 9.97 10.19 3.97
N GLY A 53 9.50 9.63 5.08
CA GLY A 53 9.00 10.39 6.22
C GLY A 53 8.51 9.51 7.36
N VAL A 54 8.12 10.16 8.47
CA VAL A 54 7.40 9.55 9.59
C VAL A 54 5.99 10.08 9.60
N PHE A 55 5.03 9.20 9.70
CA PHE A 55 3.61 9.51 9.56
C PHE A 55 2.80 8.90 10.69
N LYS A 56 1.59 9.43 10.88
CA LYS A 56 0.59 8.93 11.83
C LYS A 56 -0.62 8.37 11.10
N HIS A 57 -1.69 8.12 11.83
CA HIS A 57 -2.97 7.69 11.27
C HIS A 57 -3.39 8.54 10.08
N TYR A 58 -3.60 7.88 8.93
CA TYR A 58 -4.01 8.52 7.68
C TYR A 58 -5.31 7.88 7.16
N PRO A 59 -6.48 8.46 7.47
CA PRO A 59 -7.78 7.85 7.16
C PRO A 59 -8.25 8.05 5.72
N THR A 60 -7.59 8.93 4.95
CA THR A 60 -8.01 9.22 3.58
C THR A 60 -7.46 8.17 2.62
N ALA A 61 -8.35 7.47 1.91
CA ALA A 61 -7.95 6.53 0.88
C ALA A 61 -7.16 7.23 -0.24
N HIS A 62 -5.99 6.70 -0.55
CA HIS A 62 -5.11 7.23 -1.58
C HIS A 62 -4.20 6.15 -2.15
N PHE A 63 -3.56 6.44 -3.26
CA PHE A 63 -2.51 5.62 -3.85
C PHE A 63 -1.42 6.49 -4.47
N HIS A 64 -0.25 5.92 -4.68
CA HIS A 64 0.86 6.53 -5.40
C HIS A 64 0.91 5.95 -6.81
N SER A 65 0.96 6.81 -7.83
CA SER A 65 0.98 6.34 -9.22
C SER A 65 2.38 6.12 -9.77
N ASN A 66 3.39 6.61 -9.09
CA ASN A 66 4.76 6.75 -9.61
C ASN A 66 5.82 5.98 -8.81
N THR A 67 5.46 5.36 -7.71
CA THR A 67 6.36 4.57 -6.86
C THR A 67 5.63 3.51 -6.05
N HIS A 68 6.33 2.45 -5.70
CA HIS A 68 5.93 1.51 -4.64
C HIS A 68 6.22 2.14 -3.28
N GLU A 69 5.54 1.66 -2.25
CA GLU A 69 5.74 2.14 -0.88
C GLU A 69 5.77 0.97 0.11
N CYS A 70 6.56 1.12 1.15
CA CYS A 70 6.57 0.22 2.29
C CYS A 70 6.30 1.01 3.57
N TYR A 71 5.33 0.56 4.36
CA TYR A 71 5.05 1.03 5.70
C TYR A 71 5.82 0.18 6.72
N ALA A 72 6.64 0.81 7.54
CA ALA A 72 7.33 0.19 8.65
C ALA A 72 6.75 0.73 9.97
N VAL A 73 6.00 -0.09 10.70
CA VAL A 73 5.32 0.36 11.92
C VAL A 73 6.33 0.57 13.03
N LEU A 74 6.48 1.84 13.44
CA LEU A 74 7.41 2.30 14.46
C LEU A 74 6.87 2.04 15.87
N SER A 75 5.60 2.38 16.11
CA SER A 75 4.92 2.24 17.39
C SER A 75 3.42 2.04 17.21
N GLY A 76 2.78 1.50 18.25
CA GLY A 76 1.34 1.27 18.29
C GLY A 76 0.87 0.21 17.31
N GLU A 77 -0.42 0.28 16.99
CA GLU A 77 -1.09 -0.64 16.08
C GLU A 77 -2.11 0.07 15.21
N THR A 78 -2.43 -0.50 14.06
CA THR A 78 -3.45 0.00 13.16
C THR A 78 -4.20 -1.14 12.47
N GLU A 79 -5.46 -0.90 12.16
CA GLU A 79 -6.23 -1.69 11.21
C GLU A 79 -6.15 -1.03 9.83
N TRP A 80 -5.70 -1.79 8.84
CA TRP A 80 -5.50 -1.35 7.47
C TRP A 80 -6.57 -1.89 6.54
N TYR A 81 -6.95 -1.08 5.55
CA TYR A 81 -7.93 -1.42 4.54
C TYR A 81 -7.36 -1.21 3.14
N LEU A 82 -7.37 -2.29 2.36
CA LEU A 82 -7.09 -2.28 0.94
C LEU A 82 -8.39 -2.33 0.16
N ILE A 83 -8.56 -1.47 -0.82
CA ILE A 83 -9.76 -1.42 -1.63
C ILE A 83 -9.76 -2.63 -2.58
N ARG A 84 -10.80 -3.45 -2.49
CA ARG A 84 -11.04 -4.59 -3.37
C ARG A 84 -12.30 -4.35 -4.21
N ARG A 85 -12.42 -5.08 -5.31
CA ARG A 85 -13.36 -4.97 -6.41
C ARG A 85 -14.85 -4.93 -6.03
N THR A 86 -15.64 -4.09 -6.74
CA THR A 86 -17.02 -4.40 -7.09
C THR A 86 -17.14 -4.80 -8.55
N THR A 87 -17.89 -5.85 -8.85
CA THR A 87 -18.20 -6.31 -10.19
C THR A 87 -19.29 -5.43 -10.79
N SER A 88 -18.98 -4.22 -11.23
CA SER A 88 -19.94 -3.46 -12.01
C SER A 88 -19.23 -2.55 -13.00
N GLN A 89 -19.78 -2.53 -14.20
CA GLN A 89 -19.33 -1.70 -15.30
C GLN A 89 -19.17 -0.25 -14.85
N CYS A 90 -18.29 0.49 -15.54
CA CYS A 90 -18.13 1.94 -15.40
C CYS A 90 -19.46 2.66 -15.62
N VAL A 91 -20.33 2.66 -14.65
CA VAL A 91 -21.54 3.44 -14.61
C VAL A 91 -21.22 4.65 -13.75
N VAL A 92 -21.31 5.84 -14.32
CA VAL A 92 -21.15 7.09 -13.58
C VAL A 92 -22.24 7.13 -12.51
N PRO A 93 -21.93 7.04 -11.22
CA PRO A 93 -22.97 7.06 -10.19
C PRO A 93 -23.51 8.49 -10.06
N LEU A 94 -24.81 8.59 -10.06
CA LEU A 94 -25.52 9.77 -9.61
C LEU A 94 -25.05 10.13 -8.19
N THR A 95 -24.68 11.38 -7.98
CA THR A 95 -24.13 11.88 -6.71
C THR A 95 -25.13 11.71 -5.56
N ILE A 96 -24.96 10.70 -4.74
CA ILE A 96 -25.67 10.59 -3.46
C ILE A 96 -24.73 11.13 -2.37
N LYS A 97 -25.05 12.28 -1.82
CA LYS A 97 -24.40 12.82 -0.63
C LYS A 97 -24.88 12.04 0.60
N ILE A 98 -24.05 11.18 1.14
CA ILE A 98 -24.24 10.64 2.49
C ILE A 98 -23.16 11.28 3.38
N ALA A 99 -23.61 11.88 4.47
CA ALA A 99 -22.73 12.54 5.42
C ALA A 99 -21.79 11.53 6.08
N GLY A 100 -20.49 11.81 6.01
CA GLY A 100 -19.51 11.29 6.95
C GLY A 100 -18.67 10.12 6.55
N SER A 101 -18.20 9.98 5.32
CA SER A 101 -16.95 9.28 4.96
C SER A 101 -16.95 8.93 3.48
N LEU A 102 -16.19 9.66 2.70
CA LEU A 102 -15.90 9.34 1.30
C LEU A 102 -14.82 8.25 1.27
N TYR A 103 -15.18 7.06 0.90
CA TYR A 103 -14.28 5.93 0.71
C TYR A 103 -14.27 5.54 -0.75
N GLY A 104 -13.08 5.25 -1.27
CA GLY A 104 -12.83 4.75 -2.60
C GLY A 104 -13.88 5.13 -3.61
N VAL A 105 -13.69 6.21 -4.32
CA VAL A 105 -14.70 6.71 -5.27
C VAL A 105 -14.93 5.67 -6.35
N GLY A 106 -16.08 5.13 -6.37
CA GLY A 106 -16.53 4.05 -7.24
C GLY A 106 -17.44 3.13 -6.52
N THR A 107 -17.31 3.16 -5.25
CA THR A 107 -18.33 2.62 -4.36
C THR A 107 -18.43 3.59 -3.20
N LEU A 108 -19.65 4.00 -2.91
CA LEU A 108 -20.02 4.42 -1.57
C LEU A 108 -19.84 3.20 -0.69
N ASP A 109 -18.58 2.93 -0.33
CA ASP A 109 -18.26 1.79 0.49
C ASP A 109 -18.71 2.09 1.91
N SER A 110 -19.92 1.66 2.17
CA SER A 110 -20.21 1.12 3.49
C SER A 110 -19.24 -0.05 3.68
N PRO A 111 -18.55 -0.17 4.83
CA PRO A 111 -17.70 -1.33 5.14
C PRO A 111 -18.41 -2.68 4.95
N SER A 112 -19.73 -2.68 4.88
CA SER A 112 -20.58 -3.87 4.68
C SER A 112 -20.81 -4.28 3.22
N THR A 113 -20.41 -3.47 2.24
CA THR A 113 -20.76 -3.71 0.82
C THR A 113 -19.57 -3.77 -0.11
N SER A 114 -18.39 -3.31 0.29
CA SER A 114 -17.17 -3.43 -0.49
C SER A 114 -16.31 -4.57 0.04
N PRO A 115 -15.93 -5.53 -0.80
CA PRO A 115 -15.04 -6.62 -0.40
C PRO A 115 -13.58 -6.15 -0.38
N GLY A 116 -13.25 -5.14 0.42
CA GLY A 116 -11.87 -4.76 0.72
C GLY A 116 -11.16 -5.84 1.52
N VAL A 117 -9.86 -5.74 1.65
CA VAL A 117 -9.06 -6.57 2.54
C VAL A 117 -8.64 -5.73 3.73
N THR A 118 -8.95 -6.21 4.91
CA THR A 118 -8.55 -5.59 6.17
C THR A 118 -7.57 -6.50 6.88
N PHE A 119 -6.52 -5.92 7.44
CA PHE A 119 -5.57 -6.60 8.32
C PHE A 119 -4.97 -5.62 9.31
N SER A 120 -4.52 -6.12 10.45
CA SER A 120 -3.84 -5.33 11.47
C SER A 120 -2.35 -5.28 11.21
N LEU A 121 -1.72 -4.16 11.58
CA LEU A 121 -0.27 -3.99 11.65
C LEU A 121 0.08 -3.48 13.04
N SER A 122 1.13 -4.03 13.62
CA SER A 122 1.67 -3.63 14.94
C SER A 122 3.14 -3.24 14.83
N ALA A 123 3.67 -2.59 15.86
CA ALA A 123 5.09 -2.23 15.91
C ALA A 123 5.99 -3.42 15.57
N GLY A 124 6.89 -3.25 14.63
CA GLY A 124 7.75 -4.32 14.10
C GLY A 124 7.30 -4.93 12.77
N ASP A 125 6.03 -4.77 12.40
CA ASP A 125 5.49 -5.22 11.12
C ASP A 125 5.81 -4.24 9.98
N ILE A 126 5.86 -4.76 8.76
CA ILE A 126 5.89 -3.93 7.56
C ILE A 126 4.83 -4.40 6.55
N ALA A 127 4.33 -3.46 5.76
CA ALA A 127 3.45 -3.75 4.62
C ALA A 127 3.99 -3.07 3.36
N VAL A 128 4.18 -3.83 2.29
CA VAL A 128 4.65 -3.33 1.00
C VAL A 128 3.52 -3.37 0.00
N HIS A 129 3.25 -2.26 -0.63
CA HIS A 129 2.23 -2.15 -1.66
C HIS A 129 2.76 -1.52 -2.94
N ALA A 130 2.30 -2.09 -4.05
CA ALA A 130 2.70 -1.63 -5.36
C ALA A 130 2.08 -0.28 -5.71
N ALA A 131 2.70 0.43 -6.65
CA ALA A 131 2.11 1.61 -7.27
C ALA A 131 0.66 1.33 -7.70
N GLY A 132 -0.24 2.26 -7.45
CA GLY A 132 -1.66 2.14 -7.78
C GLY A 132 -2.52 1.46 -6.72
N VAL A 133 -1.95 0.77 -5.73
CA VAL A 133 -2.71 0.12 -4.65
C VAL A 133 -3.28 1.16 -3.70
N ALA A 134 -4.60 1.27 -3.67
CA ALA A 134 -5.28 2.21 -2.78
C ALA A 134 -5.37 1.67 -1.35
N HIS A 135 -4.96 2.52 -0.39
CA HIS A 135 -4.83 2.15 1.01
C HIS A 135 -5.18 3.30 1.96
N ARG A 136 -5.49 2.95 3.21
CA ARG A 136 -5.73 3.87 4.32
C ARG A 136 -5.69 3.15 5.67
N ASN A 137 -5.55 3.91 6.76
CA ASN A 137 -5.83 3.39 8.10
C ASN A 137 -7.35 3.48 8.40
N VAL A 138 -7.90 2.46 9.02
CA VAL A 138 -9.30 2.43 9.49
C VAL A 138 -9.38 2.91 10.93
N ALA A 139 -8.60 2.28 11.79
CA ALA A 139 -8.44 2.61 13.19
C ALA A 139 -6.96 2.51 13.57
N SER A 140 -6.53 3.25 14.55
CA SER A 140 -5.16 3.17 15.07
C SER A 140 -5.15 3.51 16.55
N SER A 141 -4.19 2.94 17.28
CA SER A 141 -3.91 3.36 18.65
C SER A 141 -3.39 4.81 18.68
N PRO A 142 -3.53 5.51 19.80
CA PRO A 142 -3.11 6.94 19.91
C PRO A 142 -1.62 7.18 19.66
N ASP A 143 -0.80 6.17 19.90
CA ASP A 143 0.66 6.17 19.72
C ASP A 143 1.12 5.62 18.37
N TYR A 144 0.20 5.32 17.45
CA TYR A 144 0.54 4.77 16.15
C TYR A 144 1.37 5.74 15.31
N GLU A 145 2.55 5.29 14.94
CA GLU A 145 3.45 5.95 13.98
C GLU A 145 4.07 4.90 13.05
N TYR A 146 4.35 5.31 11.81
CA TYR A 146 5.06 4.49 10.85
C TYR A 146 6.07 5.30 10.04
N VAL A 147 7.10 4.63 9.55
CA VAL A 147 8.06 5.19 8.60
C VAL A 147 7.64 4.74 7.21
N GLY A 148 7.37 5.70 6.33
CA GLY A 148 7.19 5.43 4.90
C GLY A 148 8.55 5.32 4.22
N VAL A 149 8.79 4.22 3.52
CA VAL A 149 10.03 3.98 2.79
C VAL A 149 9.76 3.60 1.34
N TYR A 150 10.66 3.95 0.46
CA TYR A 150 10.50 3.86 -0.99
C TYR A 150 11.74 3.24 -1.63
N PRO A 151 11.61 2.52 -2.76
CA PRO A 151 12.77 1.98 -3.48
C PRO A 151 13.75 3.09 -3.88
N LYS A 152 15.04 2.82 -3.83
CA LYS A 152 16.08 3.75 -4.26
C LYS A 152 15.88 4.16 -5.72
N GLY A 153 16.03 5.46 -5.99
CA GLY A 153 15.84 6.02 -7.31
C GLY A 153 14.39 6.29 -7.71
N SER A 154 13.43 5.94 -6.86
CA SER A 154 12.04 6.34 -7.07
C SER A 154 11.87 7.85 -7.06
N PRO A 155 10.99 8.42 -7.89
CA PRO A 155 10.60 9.81 -7.74
C PRO A 155 9.93 10.04 -6.40
N LYS A 156 9.84 11.31 -5.98
CA LYS A 156 8.98 11.65 -4.84
C LYS A 156 7.56 11.19 -5.16
N TRP A 157 6.93 10.51 -4.18
CA TRP A 157 5.57 9.99 -4.34
C TRP A 157 4.55 11.10 -4.64
N ASP A 158 3.59 10.80 -5.47
CA ASP A 158 2.39 11.60 -5.67
C ASP A 158 1.24 11.07 -4.81
N ASN A 159 0.18 11.88 -4.62
CA ASN A 159 -1.02 11.44 -3.91
C ASN A 159 -2.23 11.53 -4.84
N ASN A 160 -2.87 10.40 -5.07
CA ASN A 160 -4.09 10.26 -5.84
C ASN A 160 -5.21 9.76 -4.91
N PHE A 161 -6.32 10.47 -4.83
CA PHE A 161 -7.35 10.26 -3.81
C PHE A 161 -8.54 9.42 -4.27
N CYS A 162 -8.36 8.54 -5.24
CA CYS A 162 -9.41 7.63 -5.74
C CYS A 162 -10.68 8.37 -6.18
N ARG A 163 -10.55 9.51 -6.86
CA ARG A 163 -11.66 10.38 -7.26
C ARG A 163 -11.73 10.67 -8.75
N THR A 164 -10.90 10.00 -9.52
CA THR A 164 -10.85 10.16 -10.98
C THR A 164 -12.01 9.41 -11.65
N ASP A 165 -12.37 9.85 -12.84
CA ASP A 165 -13.26 9.09 -13.71
C ASP A 165 -12.55 7.84 -14.30
N CYS A 166 -13.31 7.01 -15.00
CA CYS A 166 -12.80 5.76 -15.55
C CYS A 166 -11.70 5.94 -16.59
N ASP A 167 -11.76 6.98 -17.39
CA ASP A 167 -10.79 7.19 -18.46
C ASP A 167 -9.46 7.67 -17.89
N THR A 168 -9.51 8.66 -16.99
CA THR A 168 -8.35 9.10 -16.22
C THR A 168 -7.75 7.96 -15.40
N THR A 169 -8.59 7.13 -14.76
CA THR A 169 -8.10 5.96 -14.01
C THR A 169 -7.36 4.98 -14.91
N ARG A 170 -7.83 4.77 -16.14
CA ARG A 170 -7.17 3.88 -17.12
C ARG A 170 -5.79 4.41 -17.53
N GLU A 171 -5.65 5.72 -17.74
CA GLU A 171 -4.37 6.36 -18.02
C GLU A 171 -3.39 6.22 -16.84
N ILE A 172 -3.88 6.43 -15.62
CA ILE A 172 -3.09 6.26 -14.40
C ILE A 172 -2.69 4.77 -14.23
N THR A 173 -3.57 3.84 -14.57
CA THR A 173 -3.26 2.39 -14.52
C THR A 173 -2.06 2.07 -15.39
N ALA A 174 -2.04 2.54 -16.64
CA ALA A 174 -0.89 2.34 -17.52
C ALA A 174 0.41 2.92 -16.94
N LYS A 175 0.33 4.06 -16.25
CA LYS A 175 1.47 4.65 -15.54
C LYS A 175 1.94 3.76 -14.37
N THR A 176 1.02 3.25 -13.57
CA THR A 176 1.37 2.39 -12.42
C THR A 176 1.99 1.06 -12.85
N GLU A 177 1.51 0.48 -13.95
CA GLU A 177 2.07 -0.74 -14.53
C GLU A 177 3.49 -0.55 -15.07
N GLY A 178 3.85 0.68 -15.43
CA GLY A 178 5.21 1.05 -15.87
C GLY A 178 6.21 1.26 -14.73
N VAL A 179 5.79 1.23 -13.47
CA VAL A 179 6.70 1.37 -12.33
C VAL A 179 7.52 0.09 -12.16
N PRO A 180 8.86 0.15 -12.25
CA PRO A 180 9.68 -1.04 -12.25
C PRO A 180 9.64 -1.77 -10.91
N VAL A 181 9.57 -3.10 -10.95
CA VAL A 181 9.74 -3.94 -9.76
C VAL A 181 11.12 -3.69 -9.14
N PRO A 182 11.22 -3.44 -7.83
CA PRO A 182 12.50 -3.23 -7.18
C PRO A 182 13.41 -4.46 -7.29
N GLU A 183 14.70 -4.23 -7.46
CA GLU A 183 15.70 -5.32 -7.48
C GLU A 183 15.90 -5.98 -6.12
N PHE A 184 15.52 -5.29 -5.06
CA PHE A 184 15.69 -5.71 -3.67
C PHE A 184 14.36 -5.76 -2.94
N ASP A 185 14.12 -6.88 -2.28
CA ASP A 185 13.11 -7.00 -1.23
C ASP A 185 13.51 -6.11 -0.05
N PRO A 186 12.58 -5.38 0.58
CA PRO A 186 12.93 -4.47 1.67
C PRO A 186 13.52 -5.17 2.90
N VAL A 187 13.19 -6.45 3.13
CA VAL A 187 13.65 -7.23 4.29
C VAL A 187 14.84 -8.12 3.94
N TYR A 188 14.76 -8.84 2.84
CA TYR A 188 15.68 -9.92 2.50
C TYR A 188 16.63 -9.60 1.34
N GLY A 189 16.56 -8.39 0.80
CA GLY A 189 17.46 -7.94 -0.25
C GLY A 189 17.25 -8.65 -1.58
N ARG A 190 18.33 -8.86 -2.31
CA ARG A 190 18.30 -9.42 -3.66
C ARG A 190 17.73 -10.86 -3.64
N GLY A 191 16.70 -11.08 -4.46
CA GLY A 191 16.04 -12.39 -4.56
C GLY A 191 15.10 -12.73 -3.40
N GLY A 192 14.79 -11.78 -2.51
CA GLY A 192 13.78 -11.93 -1.47
C GLY A 192 12.37 -12.17 -2.00
N PRO A 193 11.39 -12.45 -1.11
CA PRO A 193 10.01 -12.80 -1.50
C PRO A 193 9.36 -11.79 -2.43
N LEU A 194 9.49 -10.49 -2.16
CA LEU A 194 8.93 -9.44 -3.03
C LEU A 194 9.40 -9.60 -4.47
N VAL A 195 10.73 -9.72 -4.66
CA VAL A 195 11.31 -9.82 -6.01
C VAL A 195 10.78 -11.04 -6.75
N ARG A 196 10.71 -12.19 -6.08
CA ARG A 196 10.18 -13.43 -6.69
C ARG A 196 8.71 -13.33 -7.04
N LEU A 197 7.89 -12.81 -6.10
CA LEU A 197 6.43 -12.72 -6.27
C LEU A 197 6.02 -11.68 -7.30
N TRP A 198 6.72 -10.56 -7.35
CA TRP A 198 6.39 -9.49 -8.28
C TRP A 198 6.99 -9.70 -9.68
N SER A 199 8.12 -10.37 -9.81
CA SER A 199 8.70 -10.70 -11.13
C SER A 199 8.03 -11.92 -11.79
N GLY A 200 7.46 -12.84 -11.02
CA GLY A 200 6.79 -14.04 -11.53
C GLY A 200 5.43 -13.80 -12.17
N GLY A 201 4.81 -12.64 -11.95
CA GLY A 201 3.54 -12.24 -12.56
C GLY A 201 3.64 -11.59 -13.93
N GLN A 202 4.85 -11.38 -14.45
CA GLN A 202 5.11 -10.74 -15.75
C GLN A 202 5.34 -11.78 -16.89
N LYS A 203 4.55 -12.86 -16.90
CA LYS A 203 4.54 -13.81 -18.03
C LYS A 203 3.22 -13.76 -18.76
#